data_9185e1287026b430b7d3263536d40049
#
_entry.id   9185e1287026b430b7d3263536d40049
#
_cell.length_a   1.000
_cell.length_b   1.000
_cell.length_c   1.000
_cell.angle_alpha   90.00
_cell.angle_beta   90.00
_cell.angle_gamma   90.00
#
_symmetry.space_group_name_H-M   'P 1'
#
loop_
_entity.id
_entity.type
_entity.pdbx_description
1 polymer ?
#
loop_
_entity_poly.entity_id
_entity_poly.type
_entity_poly.pdbx_seq_one_letter_code
_entity_poly.pdbx_strand_id
1 'polypeptide(L)'
;MKLTARKVPDEFIRSIPRGFRLIRKQDHDFLLVESLFCPNGHNLVVDSVRIHDEGSIKLKIVINNEPGLLFVDAFWGSHAKLFSFIPNVSGREPAFVKAYCPYCDAAMTERHSCAQKGCGSDKCVVLMLPGGKNKIHVCARLGCPGHVLDIVDMPQKLVRSVNVINYFGAGSNDPFGRI
;
A
#
# COMPACT_ATOMS: atom_id res chain seq x y z
N MET A 1 -8.09 4.90 17.19
CA MET A 1 -7.24 5.26 16.05
C MET A 1 -7.88 6.44 15.33
N LYS A 2 -7.25 7.61 15.27
CA LYS A 2 -7.83 8.76 14.56
C LYS A 2 -7.61 8.57 13.07
N LEU A 3 -8.68 8.36 12.34
CA LEU A 3 -8.72 8.42 10.89
C LEU A 3 -8.44 9.87 10.46
N THR A 4 -7.42 10.09 9.69
CA THR A 4 -7.13 11.40 9.13
C THR A 4 -7.23 11.32 7.62
N ALA A 5 -8.46 11.46 7.10
CA ALA A 5 -8.64 11.86 5.71
C ALA A 5 -8.07 13.28 5.58
N ARG A 6 -6.83 13.43 5.16
CA ARG A 6 -6.20 14.72 4.93
C ARG A 6 -6.10 14.98 3.45
N LYS A 7 -6.31 16.24 3.08
CA LYS A 7 -6.08 16.73 1.72
C LYS A 7 -4.61 16.51 1.35
N VAL A 8 -4.35 16.07 0.13
CA VAL A 8 -3.00 16.02 -0.41
C VAL A 8 -2.45 17.44 -0.46
N PRO A 9 -1.25 17.72 0.09
CA PRO A 9 -0.68 19.04 0.09
C PRO A 9 -0.43 19.55 -1.33
N ASP A 10 -0.72 20.83 -1.59
CA ASP A 10 -0.53 21.45 -2.90
C ASP A 10 0.94 21.42 -3.35
N GLU A 11 1.89 21.53 -2.41
CA GLU A 11 3.32 21.38 -2.70
C GLU A 11 3.68 19.98 -3.19
N PHE A 12 3.04 18.94 -2.63
CA PHE A 12 3.23 17.56 -3.10
C PHE A 12 2.63 17.37 -4.49
N ILE A 13 1.46 17.95 -4.74
CA ILE A 13 0.80 17.90 -6.06
C ILE A 13 1.69 18.47 -7.16
N ARG A 14 2.46 19.54 -6.88
CA ARG A 14 3.38 20.14 -7.86
C ARG A 14 4.60 19.28 -8.18
N SER A 15 4.92 18.33 -7.32
CA SER A 15 6.11 17.48 -7.43
C SER A 15 5.79 15.99 -7.23
N ILE A 16 4.62 15.56 -7.71
CA ILE A 16 4.19 14.16 -7.60
C ILE A 16 5.30 13.23 -8.12
N PRO A 17 5.76 12.24 -7.33
CA PRO A 17 6.77 11.30 -7.76
C PRO A 17 6.28 10.45 -8.94
N ARG A 18 7.20 10.03 -9.79
CA ARG A 18 6.90 9.06 -10.84
C ARG A 18 6.31 7.80 -10.23
N GLY A 19 5.25 7.27 -10.86
CA GLY A 19 4.50 6.12 -10.36
C GLY A 19 3.26 6.49 -9.58
N PHE A 20 3.06 7.78 -9.28
CA PHE A 20 1.81 8.31 -8.73
C PHE A 20 1.09 9.19 -9.73
N ARG A 21 -0.23 9.19 -9.64
CA ARG A 21 -1.14 10.07 -10.37
C ARG A 21 -2.16 10.68 -9.41
N LEU A 22 -2.55 11.92 -9.65
CA LEU A 22 -3.65 12.56 -8.93
C LEU A 22 -4.98 12.20 -9.60
N ILE A 23 -5.95 11.77 -8.81
CA ILE A 23 -7.32 11.52 -9.25
C ILE A 23 -8.28 12.36 -8.43
N ARG A 24 -9.24 12.99 -9.09
CA ARG A 24 -10.33 13.70 -8.44
C ARG A 24 -11.61 12.87 -8.44
N LYS A 25 -12.13 12.58 -7.25
CA LYS A 25 -13.44 11.93 -7.05
C LYS A 25 -14.25 12.72 -6.03
N GLN A 26 -15.52 12.99 -6.33
CA GLN A 26 -16.45 13.67 -5.38
C GLN A 26 -15.83 14.94 -4.75
N ASP A 27 -15.20 15.78 -5.60
CA ASP A 27 -14.53 17.01 -5.20
C ASP A 27 -13.32 16.86 -4.25
N HIS A 28 -12.81 15.63 -4.10
CA HIS A 28 -11.58 15.32 -3.36
C HIS A 28 -10.47 14.84 -4.28
N ASP A 29 -9.25 15.25 -3.96
CA ASP A 29 -8.04 14.81 -4.65
C ASP A 29 -7.45 13.60 -3.93
N PHE A 30 -7.19 12.54 -4.68
CA PHE A 30 -6.57 11.30 -4.20
C PHE A 30 -5.29 11.01 -4.98
N LEU A 31 -4.31 10.44 -4.30
CA LEU A 31 -3.13 9.88 -4.95
C LEU A 31 -3.41 8.43 -5.34
N LEU A 32 -3.14 8.09 -6.59
CA LEU A 32 -3.19 6.74 -7.11
C LEU A 32 -1.79 6.26 -7.48
N VAL A 33 -1.45 5.06 -7.04
CA VAL A 33 -0.25 4.36 -7.52
C VAL A 33 -0.57 3.76 -8.89
N GLU A 34 0.06 4.27 -9.95
CA GLU A 34 -0.17 3.78 -11.31
C GLU A 34 0.90 2.82 -11.82
N SER A 35 2.07 2.81 -11.19
CA SER A 35 3.13 1.83 -11.47
C SER A 35 3.97 1.55 -10.24
N LEU A 36 4.23 0.28 -9.99
CA LEU A 36 4.95 -0.21 -8.83
C LEU A 36 5.66 -1.50 -9.21
N PHE A 37 6.90 -1.67 -8.77
CA PHE A 37 7.77 -2.73 -9.28
C PHE A 37 8.32 -3.61 -8.16
N CYS A 38 8.55 -4.88 -8.51
CA CYS A 38 9.39 -5.76 -7.70
C CYS A 38 10.88 -5.41 -7.88
N PRO A 39 11.79 -5.97 -7.06
CA PRO A 39 13.23 -5.72 -7.18
C PRO A 39 13.81 -6.04 -8.57
N ASN A 40 13.20 -6.96 -9.32
CA ASN A 40 13.62 -7.35 -10.66
C ASN A 40 12.91 -6.58 -11.80
N GLY A 41 12.11 -5.55 -11.47
CA GLY A 41 11.53 -4.63 -12.45
C GLY A 41 10.20 -5.07 -13.06
N HIS A 42 9.53 -6.11 -12.55
CA HIS A 42 8.17 -6.46 -13.00
C HIS A 42 7.15 -5.49 -12.41
N ASN A 43 6.30 -4.92 -13.27
CA ASN A 43 5.20 -4.07 -12.81
C ASN A 43 4.15 -4.92 -12.09
N LEU A 44 3.78 -4.49 -10.90
CA LEU A 44 2.85 -5.17 -10.01
C LEU A 44 1.41 -4.65 -10.14
N VAL A 45 1.22 -3.50 -10.79
CA VAL A 45 -0.11 -2.95 -11.04
C VAL A 45 -0.74 -3.68 -12.22
N VAL A 46 -1.96 -4.19 -12.03
CA VAL A 46 -2.71 -4.95 -13.01
C VAL A 46 -4.13 -4.40 -13.17
N ASP A 47 -4.68 -4.49 -14.38
CA ASP A 47 -6.07 -4.10 -14.67
C ASP A 47 -7.05 -5.28 -14.62
N SER A 48 -6.54 -6.50 -14.50
CA SER A 48 -7.37 -7.72 -14.45
C SER A 48 -8.24 -7.83 -13.20
N VAL A 49 -7.83 -7.18 -12.12
CA VAL A 49 -8.61 -7.03 -10.87
C VAL A 49 -8.64 -5.56 -10.53
N ARG A 50 -9.82 -4.99 -10.44
CA ARG A 50 -10.03 -3.57 -10.15
C ARG A 50 -10.61 -3.38 -8.75
N ILE A 51 -10.12 -2.36 -8.04
CA ILE A 51 -10.64 -1.93 -6.74
C ILE A 51 -10.93 -0.44 -6.87
N HIS A 52 -12.15 -0.02 -6.53
CA HIS A 52 -12.62 1.36 -6.68
C HIS A 52 -12.46 1.92 -8.11
N ASP A 53 -12.75 1.08 -9.12
CA ASP A 53 -12.68 1.38 -10.55
C ASP A 53 -11.27 1.58 -11.12
N GLU A 54 -10.23 1.35 -10.33
CA GLU A 54 -8.83 1.44 -10.75
C GLU A 54 -8.11 0.09 -10.68
N GLY A 55 -7.01 -0.05 -11.41
CA GLY A 55 -6.16 -1.23 -11.34
C GLY A 55 -5.65 -1.46 -9.91
N SER A 56 -5.31 -2.68 -9.59
CA SER A 56 -4.83 -3.07 -8.26
C SER A 56 -3.39 -3.56 -8.28
N ILE A 57 -2.76 -3.58 -7.11
CA ILE A 57 -1.39 -4.08 -6.92
C ILE A 57 -1.48 -5.56 -6.62
N LYS A 58 -0.94 -6.40 -7.52
CA LYS A 58 -0.95 -7.85 -7.43
C LYS A 58 0.31 -8.37 -6.74
N LEU A 59 0.15 -9.15 -5.70
CA LEU A 59 1.22 -9.80 -4.94
C LEU A 59 0.94 -11.30 -4.82
N LYS A 60 2.00 -12.10 -4.89
CA LYS A 60 1.97 -13.47 -4.38
C LYS A 60 2.31 -13.43 -2.90
N ILE A 61 1.51 -14.05 -2.07
CA ILE A 61 1.68 -14.00 -0.62
C ILE A 61 1.65 -15.39 0.00
N VAL A 62 2.25 -15.49 1.19
CA VAL A 62 2.13 -16.64 2.07
C VAL A 62 1.74 -16.15 3.46
N ILE A 63 0.65 -16.67 3.99
CA ILE A 63 0.16 -16.43 5.36
C ILE A 63 0.02 -17.78 6.04
N ASN A 64 0.69 -17.98 7.19
CA ASN A 64 0.64 -19.24 7.94
C ASN A 64 0.86 -20.49 7.07
N ASN A 65 1.84 -20.43 6.16
CA ASN A 65 2.20 -21.45 5.18
C ASN A 65 1.17 -21.70 4.06
N GLU A 66 0.11 -20.92 3.97
CA GLU A 66 -0.85 -20.96 2.88
C GLU A 66 -0.48 -19.93 1.80
N PRO A 67 -0.16 -20.38 0.58
CA PRO A 67 0.13 -19.49 -0.53
C PRO A 67 -1.15 -19.00 -1.22
N GLY A 68 -1.10 -17.81 -1.79
CA GLY A 68 -2.18 -17.27 -2.60
C GLY A 68 -1.84 -15.92 -3.22
N LEU A 69 -2.85 -15.28 -3.80
CA LEU A 69 -2.72 -13.96 -4.37
C LEU A 69 -3.44 -12.93 -3.48
N LEU A 70 -2.83 -11.77 -3.38
CA LEU A 70 -3.38 -10.59 -2.75
C LEU A 70 -3.42 -9.47 -3.79
N PHE A 71 -4.57 -8.81 -3.89
CA PHE A 71 -4.74 -7.59 -4.66
C PHE A 71 -5.00 -6.44 -3.68
N VAL A 72 -4.16 -5.43 -3.74
CA VAL A 72 -4.22 -4.26 -2.86
C VAL A 72 -4.70 -3.06 -3.66
N ASP A 73 -5.56 -2.25 -3.05
CA ASP A 73 -6.01 -1.01 -3.64
C ASP A 73 -4.84 -0.09 -3.97
N ALA A 74 -4.86 0.48 -5.16
CA ALA A 74 -3.82 1.40 -5.62
C ALA A 74 -4.00 2.85 -5.09
N PHE A 75 -5.13 3.17 -4.47
CA PHE A 75 -5.30 4.46 -3.83
C PHE A 75 -4.45 4.58 -2.58
N TRP A 76 -3.59 5.60 -2.52
CA TRP A 76 -2.74 5.88 -1.37
C TRP A 76 -3.56 6.13 -0.11
N GLY A 77 -3.28 5.38 0.94
CA GLY A 77 -4.01 5.45 2.21
C GLY A 77 -5.25 4.56 2.28
N SER A 78 -5.69 3.95 1.19
CA SER A 78 -6.69 2.89 1.20
C SER A 78 -6.09 1.56 1.66
N HIS A 79 -6.88 0.77 2.35
CA HIS A 79 -6.48 -0.56 2.83
C HIS A 79 -7.43 -1.67 2.33
N ALA A 80 -8.22 -1.36 1.30
CA ALA A 80 -9.05 -2.36 0.63
C ALA A 80 -8.17 -3.44 -0.01
N LYS A 81 -8.55 -4.69 0.20
CA LYS A 81 -7.78 -5.86 -0.24
C LYS A 81 -8.73 -6.96 -0.71
N LEU A 82 -8.30 -7.69 -1.73
CA LEU A 82 -8.96 -8.90 -2.20
C LEU A 82 -7.96 -10.06 -2.13
N PHE A 83 -8.38 -11.14 -1.49
CA PHE A 83 -7.58 -12.36 -1.40
C PHE A 83 -8.15 -13.43 -2.35
N SER A 84 -7.29 -14.17 -3.03
CA SER A 84 -7.71 -15.34 -3.81
C SER A 84 -8.08 -16.55 -2.95
N PHE A 85 -7.91 -16.44 -1.63
CA PHE A 85 -8.18 -17.49 -0.65
C PHE A 85 -8.65 -16.85 0.65
N ILE A 86 -9.18 -17.66 1.58
CA ILE A 86 -9.52 -17.18 2.93
C ILE A 86 -8.32 -17.43 3.83
N PRO A 87 -7.60 -16.38 4.28
CA PRO A 87 -6.45 -16.57 5.16
C PRO A 87 -6.86 -17.19 6.49
N ASN A 88 -6.18 -18.26 6.88
CA ASN A 88 -6.37 -18.85 8.20
C ASN A 88 -5.62 -18.03 9.27
N VAL A 89 -6.36 -17.19 9.97
CA VAL A 89 -5.86 -16.28 11.02
C VAL A 89 -6.48 -16.57 12.39
N SER A 90 -6.92 -17.78 12.63
CA SER A 90 -7.65 -18.19 13.85
C SER A 90 -6.80 -18.22 15.13
N GLY A 91 -5.51 -17.87 15.07
CA GLY A 91 -4.62 -17.82 16.22
C GLY A 91 -4.73 -16.54 17.05
N ARG A 92 -4.27 -16.60 18.31
CA ARG A 92 -4.12 -15.42 19.18
C ARG A 92 -2.92 -14.55 18.80
N GLU A 93 -1.99 -15.07 18.00
CA GLU A 93 -0.79 -14.38 17.55
C GLU A 93 -1.06 -13.60 16.27
N PRO A 94 -0.39 -12.44 16.09
CA PRO A 94 -0.52 -11.67 14.88
C PRO A 94 0.01 -12.47 13.68
N ALA A 95 -0.78 -12.51 12.60
CA ALA A 95 -0.35 -13.10 11.34
C ALA A 95 0.49 -12.11 10.54
N PHE A 96 1.53 -12.63 9.88
CA PHE A 96 2.41 -11.85 9.02
C PHE A 96 2.34 -12.35 7.58
N VAL A 97 2.35 -11.40 6.66
CA VAL A 97 2.39 -11.65 5.22
C VAL A 97 3.85 -11.75 4.78
N LYS A 98 4.20 -12.85 4.09
CA LYS A 98 5.41 -12.91 3.27
C LYS A 98 4.99 -12.63 1.83
N ALA A 99 5.54 -11.57 1.25
CA ALA A 99 5.19 -11.15 -0.09
C ALA A 99 6.29 -11.48 -1.10
N TYR A 100 5.87 -11.88 -2.29
CA TYR A 100 6.72 -12.25 -3.41
C TYR A 100 6.15 -11.66 -4.71
N CYS A 101 7.04 -11.43 -5.67
CA CYS A 101 6.63 -11.07 -7.01
C CYS A 101 5.85 -12.22 -7.66
N PRO A 102 4.64 -11.97 -8.22
CA PRO A 102 3.87 -13.04 -8.88
C PRO A 102 4.47 -13.53 -10.19
N TYR A 103 5.52 -12.86 -10.70
CA TYR A 103 6.14 -13.19 -12.00
C TYR A 103 7.51 -13.86 -11.87
N CYS A 104 8.29 -13.52 -10.84
CA CYS A 104 9.66 -14.03 -10.67
C CYS A 104 9.96 -14.59 -9.28
N ASP A 105 8.98 -14.63 -8.39
CA ASP A 105 9.13 -15.11 -7.00
C ASP A 105 10.18 -14.37 -6.15
N ALA A 106 10.65 -13.20 -6.59
CA ALA A 106 11.53 -12.37 -5.78
C ALA A 106 10.85 -12.00 -4.46
N ALA A 107 11.53 -12.22 -3.34
CA ALA A 107 11.03 -11.85 -2.03
C ALA A 107 10.98 -10.33 -1.88
N MET A 108 9.88 -9.83 -1.32
CA MET A 108 9.65 -8.40 -1.12
C MET A 108 9.38 -8.05 0.35
N THR A 109 9.59 -9.00 1.26
CA THR A 109 9.49 -8.76 2.71
C THR A 109 10.87 -8.49 3.29
N GLU A 110 11.02 -7.36 3.97
CA GLU A 110 12.28 -6.91 4.58
C GLU A 110 12.08 -6.56 6.06
N ARG A 111 13.20 -6.44 6.79
CA ARG A 111 13.19 -5.92 8.16
C ARG A 111 13.07 -4.40 8.14
N HIS A 112 11.97 -3.89 8.66
CA HIS A 112 11.71 -2.47 8.80
C HIS A 112 10.65 -2.27 9.89
N SER A 113 10.93 -1.43 10.87
CA SER A 113 10.00 -1.17 11.97
C SER A 113 8.77 -0.41 11.48
N CYS A 114 7.60 -0.91 11.84
CA CYS A 114 6.34 -0.25 11.50
C CYS A 114 6.22 1.08 12.27
N ALA A 115 5.92 2.16 11.55
CA ALA A 115 5.70 3.49 12.13
C ALA A 115 4.36 3.63 12.87
N GLN A 116 3.47 2.64 12.74
CA GLN A 116 2.17 2.66 13.39
C GLN A 116 2.31 2.41 14.88
N LYS A 117 1.88 3.37 15.70
CA LYS A 117 1.93 3.28 17.16
C LYS A 117 1.20 2.01 17.64
N GLY A 118 1.88 1.23 18.47
CA GLY A 118 1.33 0.00 19.07
C GLY A 118 1.35 -1.23 18.16
N CYS A 119 1.85 -1.13 16.92
CA CYS A 119 1.97 -2.29 16.04
C CYS A 119 3.10 -3.24 16.48
N GLY A 120 4.29 -2.72 16.72
CA GLY A 120 5.46 -3.49 17.13
C GLY A 120 6.05 -4.42 16.05
N SER A 121 5.55 -4.39 14.82
CA SER A 121 6.09 -5.18 13.72
C SER A 121 7.47 -4.66 13.29
N ASP A 122 8.43 -5.57 13.09
CA ASP A 122 9.75 -5.30 12.53
C ASP A 122 9.88 -5.76 11.06
N LYS A 123 8.76 -6.05 10.41
CA LYS A 123 8.72 -6.53 9.02
C LYS A 123 7.78 -5.68 8.18
N CYS A 124 8.19 -5.39 6.96
CA CYS A 124 7.38 -4.74 5.96
C CYS A 124 7.52 -5.38 4.58
N VAL A 125 6.54 -5.15 3.74
CA VAL A 125 6.61 -5.40 2.30
C VAL A 125 7.16 -4.14 1.65
N VAL A 126 8.21 -4.29 0.83
CA VAL A 126 8.88 -3.19 0.12
C VAL A 126 8.55 -3.27 -1.36
N LEU A 127 8.04 -2.17 -1.89
CA LEU A 127 7.62 -2.02 -3.27
C LEU A 127 8.39 -0.83 -3.88
N MET A 128 8.87 -1.00 -5.09
CA MET A 128 9.73 -0.03 -5.75
C MET A 128 8.91 0.90 -6.65
N LEU A 129 9.11 2.20 -6.53
CA LEU A 129 8.61 3.17 -7.51
C LEU A 129 9.51 3.17 -8.75
N PRO A 130 9.03 3.72 -9.90
CA PRO A 130 9.84 3.81 -11.12
C PRO A 130 11.23 4.41 -10.87
N GLY A 131 12.27 3.76 -11.40
CA GLY A 131 13.66 4.15 -11.20
C GLY A 131 14.34 3.53 -9.97
N GLY A 132 13.61 2.86 -9.09
CA GLY A 132 14.15 2.07 -7.98
C GLY A 132 14.73 2.85 -6.79
N LYS A 133 14.79 4.18 -6.86
CA LYS A 133 15.26 5.03 -5.75
C LYS A 133 14.23 5.19 -4.65
N ASN A 134 12.98 5.42 -5.05
CA ASN A 134 11.87 5.66 -4.15
C ASN A 134 11.12 4.36 -3.88
N LYS A 135 10.62 4.19 -2.67
CA LYS A 135 9.99 2.96 -2.20
C LYS A 135 8.71 3.23 -1.43
N ILE A 136 7.86 2.22 -1.40
CA ILE A 136 6.72 2.15 -0.48
C ILE A 136 6.97 0.98 0.47
N HIS A 137 6.86 1.24 1.76
CA HIS A 137 6.92 0.23 2.81
C HIS A 137 5.51 0.03 3.36
N VAL A 138 5.02 -1.20 3.35
CA VAL A 138 3.73 -1.55 3.92
C VAL A 138 3.95 -2.56 5.03
N CYS A 139 3.35 -2.34 6.20
CA CYS A 139 3.50 -3.26 7.32
C CYS A 139 3.08 -4.68 6.93
N ALA A 140 3.94 -5.66 7.21
CA ALA A 140 3.66 -7.05 6.91
C ALA A 140 2.69 -7.71 7.90
N ARG A 141 2.37 -7.06 9.03
CA ARG A 141 1.36 -7.56 9.97
C ARG A 141 -0.03 -7.41 9.37
N LEU A 142 -0.75 -8.52 9.25
CA LEU A 142 -2.10 -8.52 8.71
C LEU A 142 -3.03 -7.66 9.58
N GLY A 143 -3.81 -6.78 8.93
CA GLY A 143 -4.71 -5.85 9.61
C GLY A 143 -4.05 -4.56 10.13
N CYS A 144 -2.74 -4.41 10.00
CA CYS A 144 -2.08 -3.15 10.34
C CYS A 144 -2.17 -2.15 9.17
N PRO A 145 -2.61 -0.90 9.40
CA PRO A 145 -2.69 0.12 8.35
C PRO A 145 -1.37 0.88 8.15
N GLY A 146 -0.27 0.41 8.72
CA GLY A 146 1.02 1.07 8.60
C GLY A 146 1.57 1.05 7.18
N HIS A 147 1.82 2.24 6.63
CA HIS A 147 2.46 2.44 5.33
C HIS A 147 3.36 3.67 5.37
N VAL A 148 4.43 3.65 4.59
CA VAL A 148 5.38 4.76 4.49
C VAL A 148 5.84 4.89 3.05
N LEU A 149 5.72 6.11 2.53
CA LEU A 149 6.36 6.51 1.29
C LEU A 149 7.75 7.05 1.62
N ASP A 150 8.77 6.48 1.00
CA ASP A 150 10.16 6.88 1.13
C ASP A 150 10.64 7.48 -0.19
N ILE A 151 10.84 8.80 -0.21
CA ILE A 151 11.27 9.57 -1.37
C ILE A 151 12.57 10.29 -1.04
N VAL A 152 13.63 9.94 -1.77
CA VAL A 152 14.99 10.42 -1.52
C VAL A 152 15.14 11.91 -1.83
N ASP A 153 14.55 12.39 -2.92
CA ASP A 153 14.76 13.74 -3.45
C ASP A 153 13.65 14.73 -3.07
N MET A 154 12.94 14.47 -1.96
CA MET A 154 11.84 15.34 -1.50
C MET A 154 12.04 15.74 -0.03
N PRO A 155 11.68 16.96 0.37
CA PRO A 155 11.76 17.37 1.77
C PRO A 155 10.98 16.42 2.69
N GLN A 156 11.62 15.92 3.75
CA GLN A 156 11.03 14.95 4.66
C GLN A 156 9.73 15.45 5.32
N LYS A 157 9.60 16.74 5.57
CA LYS A 157 8.36 17.34 6.08
C LYS A 157 7.19 17.10 5.12
N LEU A 158 7.44 17.24 3.81
CA LEU A 158 6.43 17.04 2.78
C LEU A 158 6.05 15.55 2.65
N VAL A 159 7.04 14.66 2.65
CA VAL A 159 6.81 13.21 2.65
C VAL A 159 5.97 12.76 3.87
N ARG A 160 6.29 13.28 5.05
CA ARG A 160 5.53 12.99 6.28
C ARG A 160 4.07 13.43 6.19
N SER A 161 3.78 14.55 5.54
CA SER A 161 2.41 15.05 5.38
C SER A 161 1.54 14.13 4.52
N VAL A 162 2.15 13.39 3.59
CA VAL A 162 1.48 12.38 2.75
C VAL A 162 1.38 11.03 3.46
N ASN A 163 2.37 10.67 4.27
CA ASN A 163 2.37 9.42 5.02
C ASN A 163 1.28 9.33 6.09
N VAL A 164 0.74 10.45 6.55
CA VAL A 164 -0.37 10.47 7.50
C VAL A 164 -1.74 10.29 6.85
N ILE A 165 -1.83 10.29 5.52
CA ILE A 165 -3.07 10.01 4.79
C ILE A 165 -3.41 8.54 4.98
N ASN A 166 -4.54 8.27 5.62
CA ASN A 166 -4.96 6.93 5.98
C ASN A 166 -6.49 6.87 6.09
N TYR A 167 -7.12 6.04 5.26
CA TYR A 167 -8.55 5.83 5.19
C TYR A 167 -8.99 4.52 5.84
N PHE A 168 -8.13 3.86 6.59
CA PHE A 168 -8.43 2.60 7.25
C PHE A 168 -9.62 2.73 8.20
N GLY A 169 -10.64 1.90 8.00
CA GLY A 169 -11.85 1.90 8.83
C GLY A 169 -12.77 3.09 8.57
N ALA A 170 -12.69 3.77 7.43
CA ALA A 170 -13.58 4.88 7.07
C ALA A 170 -15.08 4.49 7.04
N GLY A 171 -15.39 3.19 6.97
CA GLY A 171 -16.74 2.65 7.15
C GLY A 171 -17.72 3.04 6.03
N SER A 172 -18.96 3.36 6.41
CA SER A 172 -20.03 3.72 5.46
C SER A 172 -19.78 5.03 4.68
N ASN A 173 -18.80 5.80 5.09
CA ASN A 173 -18.36 7.03 4.43
C ASN A 173 -17.10 6.79 3.58
N ASP A 174 -17.02 5.64 2.92
CA ASP A 174 -15.90 5.33 2.04
C ASP A 174 -15.76 6.41 0.96
N PRO A 175 -14.64 7.17 0.97
CA PRO A 175 -14.43 8.29 0.05
C PRO A 175 -14.16 7.82 -1.39
N PHE A 176 -13.85 6.53 -1.58
CA PHE A 176 -13.55 5.96 -2.90
C PHE A 176 -14.79 5.44 -3.63
N GLY A 177 -15.92 5.33 -2.95
CA GLY A 177 -17.13 4.68 -3.45
C GLY A 177 -17.16 3.17 -3.13
N ARG A 178 -18.24 2.52 -3.51
CA ARG A 178 -18.42 1.08 -3.25
C ARG A 178 -17.50 0.26 -4.19
N ILE A 179 -16.96 -0.82 -3.65
CA ILE A 179 -16.27 -1.87 -4.42
C ILE A 179 -17.28 -2.60 -5.30
#